data_db46d17cb582ba3f49bd7add1575a285
#
_entry.id   db46d17cb582ba3f49bd7add1575a285
#
_cell.length_a   1.000
_cell.length_b   1.000
_cell.length_c   1.000
_cell.angle_alpha   90.00
_cell.angle_beta   90.00
_cell.angle_gamma   90.00
#
_symmetry.space_group_name_H-M   'P 1'
#
loop_
_entity.id
_entity.type
_entity.pdbx_description
1 polymer ?
#
loop_
_entity_poly.entity_id
_entity_poly.type
_entity_poly.pdbx_seq_one_letter_code
_entity_poly.pdbx_strand_id
1 'polypeptide(L)'
;MIVRVLTATLKADQAGLFNELMRTQLPLLRHHPGLRYVKLARRIRGGEQEVCLFEEWADTASLYGWAGPDLERPRLLPGAEELVIDLRVAHYEALDMDPEPEGG
;
A
#
# COMPACT_ATOMS: atom_id res chain seq x y z
N MET A 1 5.26 12.37 8.32
CA MET A 1 5.28 11.21 7.42
C MET A 1 3.91 10.57 7.37
N ILE A 2 3.49 10.18 6.22
CA ILE A 2 2.15 9.65 6.01
C ILE A 2 2.22 8.18 5.65
N VAL A 3 1.43 7.36 6.32
CA VAL A 3 1.31 5.93 6.02
C VAL A 3 0.00 5.71 5.27
N ARG A 4 0.09 5.20 4.06
CA ARG A 4 -1.05 4.80 3.26
C ARG A 4 -1.15 3.28 3.27
N VAL A 5 -2.31 2.77 3.60
CA VAL A 5 -2.55 1.33 3.63
C VAL A 5 -3.69 0.99 2.69
N LEU A 6 -3.37 0.20 1.67
CA LEU A 6 -4.39 -0.38 0.80
C LEU A 6 -4.63 -1.82 1.25
N THR A 7 -5.89 -2.16 1.45
CA THR A 7 -6.30 -3.51 1.81
C THR A 7 -7.17 -4.07 0.71
N ALA A 8 -6.76 -5.18 0.14
CA ALA A 8 -7.47 -5.84 -0.95
C ALA A 8 -7.89 -7.25 -0.55
N THR A 9 -9.15 -7.58 -0.76
CA THR A 9 -9.65 -8.94 -0.64
C THR A 9 -9.72 -9.51 -2.05
N LEU A 10 -9.02 -10.60 -2.30
CA LEU A 10 -8.88 -11.16 -3.64
C LEU A 10 -9.98 -12.16 -3.94
N LYS A 11 -10.37 -12.22 -5.21
CA LYS A 11 -11.24 -13.28 -5.68
C LYS A 11 -10.55 -14.62 -5.55
N ALA A 12 -11.33 -15.68 -5.41
CA ALA A 12 -10.80 -17.03 -5.32
C ALA A 12 -9.87 -17.34 -6.50
N ASP A 13 -8.75 -17.96 -6.22
CA ASP A 13 -7.76 -18.40 -7.20
C ASP A 13 -7.09 -17.29 -8.00
N GLN A 14 -7.20 -16.03 -7.54
CA GLN A 14 -6.60 -14.89 -8.23
C GLN A 14 -5.34 -14.36 -7.54
N ALA A 15 -4.94 -14.95 -6.41
CA ALA A 15 -3.80 -14.46 -5.64
C ALA A 15 -2.49 -14.48 -6.44
N GLY A 16 -2.26 -15.54 -7.22
CA GLY A 16 -1.05 -15.64 -8.01
C GLY A 16 -0.96 -14.55 -9.07
N LEU A 17 -2.06 -14.33 -9.78
CA LEU A 17 -2.11 -13.29 -10.80
C LEU A 17 -1.97 -11.89 -10.20
N PHE A 18 -2.62 -11.66 -9.06
CA PHE A 18 -2.49 -10.40 -8.33
C PHE A 18 -1.03 -10.15 -7.94
N ASN A 19 -0.36 -11.16 -7.39
CA ASN A 19 1.04 -11.04 -7.00
C ASN A 19 1.94 -10.71 -8.18
N GLU A 20 1.69 -11.30 -9.34
CA GLU A 20 2.45 -11.00 -10.55
C GLU A 20 2.28 -9.52 -10.96
N LEU A 21 1.06 -9.02 -10.91
CA LEU A 21 0.80 -7.62 -11.21
C LEU A 21 1.50 -6.71 -10.20
N MET A 22 1.48 -7.06 -8.92
CA MET A 22 2.13 -6.25 -7.89
C MET A 22 3.66 -6.27 -8.05
N ARG A 23 4.24 -7.35 -8.51
CA ARG A 23 5.67 -7.40 -8.82
C ARG A 23 6.05 -6.40 -9.90
N THR A 24 5.15 -6.14 -10.84
CA THR A 24 5.37 -5.11 -11.86
C THR A 24 5.21 -3.71 -11.27
N GLN A 25 4.25 -3.51 -10.40
CA GLN A 25 3.94 -2.20 -9.85
C GLN A 25 4.95 -1.73 -8.80
N LEU A 26 5.39 -2.62 -7.92
CA LEU A 26 6.26 -2.23 -6.81
C LEU A 26 7.57 -1.57 -7.26
N PRO A 27 8.27 -2.06 -8.29
CA PRO A 27 9.47 -1.39 -8.77
C PRO A 27 9.19 0.04 -9.26
N LEU A 28 8.05 0.25 -9.92
CA LEU A 28 7.67 1.59 -10.38
C LEU A 28 7.35 2.49 -9.19
N LEU A 29 6.63 1.97 -8.22
CA LEU A 29 6.27 2.72 -7.02
C LEU A 29 7.52 3.13 -6.23
N ARG A 30 8.49 2.23 -6.11
CA ARG A 30 9.72 2.49 -5.35
C ARG A 30 10.54 3.66 -5.89
N HIS A 31 10.41 3.95 -7.17
CA HIS A 31 11.12 5.07 -7.78
C HIS A 31 10.38 6.39 -7.65
N HIS A 32 9.19 6.38 -7.08
CA HIS A 32 8.41 7.60 -6.95
C HIS A 32 9.02 8.52 -5.88
N PRO A 33 9.20 9.81 -6.21
CA PRO A 33 9.77 10.76 -5.24
C PRO A 33 8.94 10.83 -3.96
N GLY A 34 9.63 10.81 -2.83
CA GLY A 34 8.98 10.93 -1.53
C GLY A 34 8.52 9.62 -0.91
N LEU A 35 8.53 8.53 -1.66
CA LEU A 35 8.24 7.23 -1.07
C LEU A 35 9.44 6.76 -0.25
N ARG A 36 9.21 6.51 1.04
CA ARG A 36 10.26 6.10 1.98
C ARG A 36 10.28 4.60 2.22
N TYR A 37 9.12 3.97 2.12
CA TYR A 37 8.98 2.56 2.44
C TYR A 37 7.75 2.00 1.75
N VAL A 38 7.87 0.77 1.28
CA VAL A 38 6.73 0.04 0.72
C VAL A 38 6.87 -1.43 1.08
N LYS A 39 5.77 -2.04 1.49
CA LYS A 39 5.72 -3.46 1.79
C LYS A 39 4.37 -4.03 1.45
N LEU A 40 4.40 -5.18 0.78
CA LEU A 40 3.21 -5.97 0.53
C LEU A 40 3.19 -7.13 1.53
N ALA A 41 2.09 -7.28 2.23
CA ALA A 41 1.90 -8.36 3.20
C ALA A 41 0.56 -9.02 2.95
N ARG A 42 0.45 -10.30 3.28
CA ARG A 42 -0.82 -11.00 3.17
C ARG A 42 -1.26 -11.55 4.51
N ARG A 43 -2.54 -11.75 4.64
CA ARG A 43 -3.12 -12.32 5.85
C ARG A 43 -2.66 -13.76 6.01
N ILE A 44 -2.22 -14.13 7.21
CA ILE A 44 -1.75 -15.48 7.49
C ILE A 44 -2.92 -16.44 7.63
N ARG A 45 -4.02 -16.00 8.23
CA ARG A 45 -5.18 -16.84 8.53
C ARG A 45 -6.45 -16.25 7.95
N GLY A 46 -7.41 -17.10 7.72
CA GLY A 46 -8.72 -16.72 7.23
C GLY A 46 -9.03 -17.44 5.93
N GLY A 47 -10.33 -17.52 5.60
CA GLY A 47 -10.79 -18.18 4.39
C GLY A 47 -10.63 -17.35 3.13
N GLU A 48 -10.45 -16.03 3.27
CA GLU A 48 -10.30 -15.13 2.15
C GLU A 48 -8.85 -14.72 1.97
N GLN A 49 -8.46 -14.56 0.73
CA GLN A 49 -7.15 -14.03 0.41
C GLN A 49 -7.16 -12.52 0.59
N GLU A 50 -6.47 -12.04 1.59
CA GLU A 50 -6.36 -10.61 1.86
C GLU A 50 -4.91 -10.18 1.82
N VAL A 51 -4.65 -9.07 1.14
CA VAL A 51 -3.31 -8.48 1.07
C VAL A 51 -3.38 -7.02 1.47
N CYS A 52 -2.30 -6.53 2.08
CA CYS A 52 -2.15 -5.12 2.44
C CYS A 52 -0.90 -4.58 1.80
N LEU A 53 -1.02 -3.40 1.20
CA LEU A 53 0.12 -2.65 0.71
C LEU A 53 0.35 -1.47 1.64
N PHE A 54 1.49 -1.46 2.32
CA PHE A 54 1.89 -0.39 3.22
C PHE A 54 2.85 0.54 2.49
N GLU A 55 2.55 1.83 2.51
CA GLU A 55 3.39 2.85 1.88
C GLU A 55 3.68 3.95 2.89
N GLU A 56 4.93 4.34 3.04
CA GLU A 56 5.31 5.51 3.83
C GLU A 56 5.76 6.63 2.90
N TRP A 57 5.12 7.78 3.03
CA TRP A 57 5.39 8.95 2.21
C TRP A 57 5.97 10.08 3.07
N ALA A 58 6.99 10.74 2.55
CA ALA A 58 7.67 11.81 3.27
C ALA A 58 6.75 12.99 3.59
N ASP A 59 5.86 13.30 2.64
CA ASP A 59 4.95 14.45 2.77
C ASP A 59 3.70 14.24 1.91
N THR A 60 2.71 15.12 2.12
CA THR A 60 1.45 15.04 1.40
C THR A 60 1.61 15.31 -0.10
N ALA A 61 2.50 16.22 -0.46
CA ALA A 61 2.69 16.55 -1.87
C ALA A 61 3.16 15.34 -2.68
N SER A 62 4.09 14.57 -2.14
CA SER A 62 4.58 13.34 -2.77
C SER A 62 3.47 12.30 -2.88
N LEU A 63 2.66 12.15 -1.83
CA LEU A 63 1.54 11.23 -1.84
C LEU A 63 0.52 11.63 -2.91
N TYR A 64 0.15 12.90 -2.99
CA TYR A 64 -0.77 13.37 -4.03
C TYR A 64 -0.20 13.17 -5.43
N GLY A 65 1.11 13.34 -5.58
CA GLY A 65 1.79 13.08 -6.86
C GLY A 65 1.63 11.65 -7.35
N TRP A 66 1.57 10.69 -6.43
CA TRP A 66 1.33 9.29 -6.76
C TRP A 66 -0.16 8.97 -6.86
N ALA A 67 -0.91 9.28 -5.80
CA ALA A 67 -2.29 8.83 -5.66
C ALA A 67 -3.30 9.67 -6.45
N GLY A 68 -2.90 10.86 -6.87
CA GLY A 68 -3.82 11.79 -7.51
C GLY A 68 -4.59 12.61 -6.49
N PRO A 69 -5.53 13.46 -6.96
CA PRO A 69 -6.21 14.40 -6.08
C PRO A 69 -7.20 13.77 -5.09
N ASP A 70 -7.68 12.57 -5.38
CA ASP A 70 -8.60 11.86 -4.51
C ASP A 70 -7.87 10.75 -3.78
N LEU A 71 -7.42 11.02 -2.56
CA LEU A 71 -6.66 10.06 -1.77
C LEU A 71 -7.47 8.85 -1.34
N GLU A 72 -8.78 8.98 -1.27
CA GLU A 72 -9.64 7.87 -0.86
C GLU A 72 -9.87 6.87 -1.98
N ARG A 73 -9.49 7.22 -3.19
CA ARG A 73 -9.59 6.31 -4.32
C ARG A 73 -8.33 5.45 -4.39
N PRO A 74 -8.44 4.14 -4.18
CA PRO A 74 -7.28 3.26 -4.31
C PRO A 74 -6.75 3.28 -5.74
N ARG A 75 -5.42 3.27 -5.86
CA ARG A 75 -4.76 3.22 -7.16
C ARG A 75 -4.02 1.91 -7.31
N LEU A 76 -4.44 1.13 -8.29
CA LEU A 76 -3.78 -0.12 -8.67
C LEU A 76 -3.46 -0.09 -10.16
N LEU A 77 -2.65 -1.05 -10.60
CA LEU A 77 -2.39 -1.24 -12.01
C LEU A 77 -3.67 -1.62 -12.75
N PRO A 78 -3.80 -1.22 -14.01
CA PRO A 78 -4.91 -1.68 -14.85
C PRO A 78 -5.00 -3.20 -14.84
N GLY A 79 -6.20 -3.71 -14.64
CA GLY A 79 -6.47 -5.14 -14.56
C GLY A 79 -6.38 -5.71 -13.16
N ALA A 80 -5.65 -5.08 -12.24
CA ALA A 80 -5.56 -5.56 -10.87
C ALA A 80 -6.90 -5.46 -10.14
N GLU A 81 -7.66 -4.41 -10.41
CA GLU A 81 -8.94 -4.18 -9.76
C GLU A 81 -9.96 -5.27 -10.07
N GLU A 82 -9.86 -5.91 -11.22
CA GLU A 82 -10.74 -7.00 -11.61
C GLU A 82 -10.51 -8.26 -10.78
N LEU A 83 -9.36 -8.35 -10.11
CA LEU A 83 -8.99 -9.52 -9.32
C LEU A 83 -9.43 -9.42 -7.87
N VAL A 84 -10.00 -8.28 -7.46
CA VAL A 84 -10.35 -8.05 -6.08
C VAL A 84 -11.87 -8.00 -5.89
N ILE A 85 -12.31 -8.46 -4.72
CA ILE A 85 -13.71 -8.38 -4.30
C ILE A 85 -13.94 -7.03 -3.63
N ASP A 86 -12.97 -6.61 -2.83
CA ASP A 86 -13.04 -5.39 -2.04
C ASP A 86 -11.68 -4.73 -2.00
N LEU A 87 -11.67 -3.43 -2.11
CA LEU A 87 -10.43 -2.64 -2.07
C LEU A 87 -10.67 -1.41 -1.23
N ARG A 88 -9.86 -1.24 -0.18
CA ARG A 88 -10.00 -0.13 0.75
C ARG A 88 -8.67 0.58 0.91
N VAL A 89 -8.72 1.85 1.22
CA VAL A 89 -7.53 2.65 1.51
C VAL A 89 -7.76 3.43 2.79
N ALA A 90 -6.71 3.52 3.60
CA ALA A 90 -6.70 4.32 4.80
C ALA A 90 -5.38 5.08 4.88
N HIS A 91 -5.43 6.27 5.46
CA HIS A 91 -4.25 7.09 5.65
C HIS A 91 -4.05 7.37 7.13
N TYR A 92 -2.80 7.32 7.55
CA TYR A 92 -2.42 7.53 8.92
C TYR A 92 -1.27 8.52 8.98
N GLU A 93 -1.27 9.36 9.99
CA GLU A 93 -0.10 10.16 10.29
C GLU A 93 0.82 9.34 11.14
N ALA A 94 2.07 9.17 10.72
CA ALA A 94 3.04 8.46 11.51
C ALA A 94 3.44 9.31 12.71
N LEU A 95 3.30 8.75 13.90
CA LEU A 95 3.67 9.44 15.13
C LEU A 95 5.06 9.01 15.53
N ASP A 96 5.88 9.99 15.90
CA ASP A 96 7.22 9.72 16.40
C ASP A 96 7.13 9.38 17.88
N MET A 97 7.03 8.10 18.17
CA MET A 97 6.92 7.58 19.52
C MET A 97 8.18 6.88 19.99
N ASP A 98 9.24 7.01 19.21
CA ASP A 98 10.49 6.37 19.57
C ASP A 98 11.04 7.02 20.86
N PRO A 99 11.46 6.21 21.81
CA PRO A 99 12.07 6.76 23.02
C PRO A 99 13.36 7.48 22.67
N GLU A 100 13.66 8.54 23.43
CA GLU A 100 14.93 9.22 23.28
C GLU A 100 16.07 8.23 23.50
N PRO A 101 17.14 8.32 22.71
CA PRO A 101 18.30 7.45 22.92
C PRO A 101 18.84 7.60 24.35
N GLU A 102 18.97 6.47 25.06
CA GLU A 102 19.51 6.48 26.41
C GLU A 102 20.95 6.92 26.37
N GLY A 103 21.30 7.78 27.31
CA GLY A 103 22.63 8.33 27.36
C GLY A 103 22.91 9.30 26.22
N GLY A 104 21.89 9.59 25.49
CA GLY A 104 21.99 10.60 24.42
C GLY A 104 22.09 11.95 25.07
#